data_9afa903e286f54dc7b05877944660359
#
_entry.id   9afa903e286f54dc7b05877944660359
#
_cell.length_a   1.000
_cell.length_b   1.000
_cell.length_c   1.000
_cell.angle_alpha   90.00
_cell.angle_beta   90.00
_cell.angle_gamma   90.00
#
_symmetry.space_group_name_H-M   'P 1'
#
loop_
_entity.id
_entity.type
_entity.pdbx_description
1 polymer ?
#
loop_
_entity_poly.entity_id
_entity_poly.type
_entity_poly.pdbx_seq_one_letter_code
_entity_poly.pdbx_strand_id
1 'polypeptide(L)'
;FPFSGPKEYADILTSGSVELVSLANNHSEDYYTQGMKDTKQVLDEKKIGYFGYETACVKEVKGIKIGFLGYRSMSLSMNNEQGRATIKNAIDDLKNNQGANAIVVFYHWGIEREYYANSDQRELAKFTIDSGADLVMGSHPHVVQGVEEYNGKQIVYSLGNFCFGGNRNPSDTDSMIYS
;
A
#
# COMPACT_ATOMS: atom_id res chain seq x y z
N PHE A 1 13.63 10.05 11.60
CA PHE A 1 14.51 8.95 12.07
C PHE A 1 14.50 7.84 11.03
N PRO A 2 15.67 7.30 10.63
CA PRO A 2 15.73 6.14 9.77
C PRO A 2 15.32 4.89 10.56
N PHE A 3 14.52 4.02 9.93
CA PHE A 3 14.10 2.76 10.51
C PHE A 3 14.88 1.60 9.92
N SER A 4 15.43 0.75 10.77
CA SER A 4 16.01 -0.54 10.38
C SER A 4 15.72 -1.58 11.44
N GLY A 5 15.73 -2.84 11.04
CA GLY A 5 15.56 -3.98 11.94
C GLY A 5 16.44 -5.14 11.51
N PRO A 6 16.80 -6.03 12.44
CA PRO A 6 17.40 -7.31 12.10
C PRO A 6 16.52 -8.08 11.11
N LYS A 7 17.13 -8.83 10.19
CA LYS A 7 16.39 -9.60 9.18
C LYS A 7 15.43 -10.63 9.78
N GLU A 8 15.72 -11.10 10.98
CA GLU A 8 14.89 -12.04 11.75
C GLU A 8 13.51 -11.45 12.09
N TYR A 9 13.37 -10.12 12.11
CA TYR A 9 12.06 -9.48 12.36
C TYR A 9 11.04 -9.77 11.24
N ALA A 10 11.50 -10.18 10.05
CA ALA A 10 10.59 -10.65 9.01
C ALA A 10 9.84 -11.94 9.40
N ASP A 11 10.28 -12.66 10.44
CA ASP A 11 9.57 -13.82 10.96
C ASP A 11 8.19 -13.46 11.56
N ILE A 12 7.99 -12.21 11.96
CA ILE A 12 6.67 -11.70 12.37
C ILE A 12 5.67 -11.84 11.22
N LEU A 13 6.09 -11.55 9.99
CA LEU A 13 5.23 -11.64 8.80
C LEU A 13 4.85 -13.10 8.51
N THR A 14 5.84 -14.00 8.52
CA THR A 14 5.58 -15.43 8.28
C THR A 14 4.73 -16.06 9.39
N SER A 15 4.97 -15.69 10.64
CA SER A 15 4.18 -16.15 11.79
C SER A 15 2.74 -15.61 11.75
N GLY A 16 2.55 -14.43 11.17
CA GLY A 16 1.24 -13.80 10.96
C GLY A 16 0.53 -14.25 9.67
N SER A 17 1.09 -15.22 8.93
CA SER A 17 0.56 -15.65 7.62
C SER A 17 0.40 -14.50 6.63
N VAL A 18 1.41 -13.61 6.57
CA VAL A 18 1.43 -12.49 5.62
C VAL A 18 2.16 -12.95 4.35
N GLU A 19 1.46 -13.00 3.22
CA GLU A 19 1.99 -13.46 1.94
C GLU A 19 2.43 -12.32 1.01
N LEU A 20 2.01 -11.09 1.28
CA LEU A 20 2.26 -9.95 0.40
C LEU A 20 2.35 -8.65 1.20
N VAL A 21 3.34 -7.82 0.88
CA VAL A 21 3.54 -6.51 1.53
C VAL A 21 3.74 -5.39 0.52
N SER A 22 3.32 -4.18 0.88
CA SER A 22 3.65 -2.97 0.13
C SER A 22 4.99 -2.41 0.61
N LEU A 23 5.88 -2.11 -0.33
CA LEU A 23 7.13 -1.40 -0.06
C LEU A 23 7.01 0.12 -0.27
N ALA A 24 5.88 0.60 -0.77
CA ALA A 24 5.67 2.02 -1.03
C ALA A 24 5.32 2.76 0.27
N ASN A 25 6.32 3.22 1.01
CA ASN A 25 6.15 4.08 2.18
C ASN A 25 7.28 5.11 2.28
N ASN A 26 7.15 6.07 3.19
CA ASN A 26 8.10 7.17 3.35
C ASN A 26 9.44 6.76 3.97
N HIS A 27 9.54 5.56 4.54
CA HIS A 27 10.75 5.02 5.18
C HIS A 27 11.46 3.93 4.37
N SER A 28 10.94 3.55 3.23
CA SER A 28 11.52 2.47 2.41
C SER A 28 12.92 2.79 1.88
N GLU A 29 13.26 4.08 1.81
CA GLU A 29 14.55 4.55 1.30
C GLU A 29 15.46 5.11 2.41
N ASP A 30 15.16 4.89 3.68
CA ASP A 30 15.95 5.38 4.82
C ASP A 30 17.42 4.93 4.76
N TYR A 31 17.67 3.78 4.18
CA TYR A 31 19.01 3.24 3.92
C TYR A 31 19.33 3.14 2.41
N TYR A 32 18.75 4.03 1.63
CA TYR A 32 18.95 4.17 0.19
C TYR A 32 18.71 2.85 -0.58
N THR A 33 19.34 2.73 -1.73
CA THR A 33 19.21 1.55 -2.61
C THR A 33 19.65 0.25 -1.92
N GLN A 34 20.65 0.31 -1.01
CA GLN A 34 21.12 -0.87 -0.32
C GLN A 34 20.05 -1.41 0.64
N GLY A 35 19.42 -0.55 1.45
CA GLY A 35 18.36 -0.97 2.37
C GLY A 35 17.16 -1.59 1.64
N MET A 36 16.75 -1.00 0.51
CA MET A 36 15.70 -1.57 -0.33
C MET A 36 16.08 -2.94 -0.89
N LYS A 37 17.33 -3.11 -1.34
CA LYS A 37 17.83 -4.39 -1.84
C LYS A 37 17.84 -5.46 -0.76
N ASP A 38 18.34 -5.11 0.42
CA ASP A 38 18.39 -6.03 1.56
C ASP A 38 16.99 -6.44 2.01
N THR A 39 16.04 -5.49 2.06
CA THR A 39 14.63 -5.76 2.37
C THR A 39 14.01 -6.73 1.37
N LYS A 40 14.17 -6.49 0.07
CA LYS A 40 13.67 -7.39 -0.98
C LYS A 40 14.29 -8.78 -0.87
N GLN A 41 15.60 -8.87 -0.62
CA GLN A 41 16.27 -10.15 -0.43
C GLN A 41 15.68 -10.95 0.73
N VAL A 42 15.44 -10.30 1.88
CA VAL A 42 14.84 -10.96 3.06
C VAL A 42 13.43 -11.44 2.76
N LEU A 43 12.63 -10.64 2.06
CA LEU A 43 11.26 -11.03 1.66
C LEU A 43 11.30 -12.23 0.70
N ASP A 44 12.22 -12.25 -0.27
CA ASP A 44 12.40 -13.38 -1.20
C ASP A 44 12.81 -14.66 -0.45
N GLU A 45 13.76 -14.57 0.49
CA GLU A 45 14.17 -15.69 1.36
C GLU A 45 13.01 -16.25 2.17
N LYS A 46 12.08 -15.41 2.61
CA LYS A 46 10.87 -15.78 3.37
C LYS A 46 9.68 -16.14 2.46
N LYS A 47 9.82 -16.05 1.14
CA LYS A 47 8.76 -16.28 0.14
C LYS A 47 7.55 -15.34 0.30
N ILE A 48 7.78 -14.14 0.79
CA ILE A 48 6.79 -13.09 0.93
C ILE A 48 6.85 -12.23 -0.34
N GLY A 49 5.72 -12.10 -1.03
CA GLY A 49 5.61 -11.21 -2.18
C GLY A 49 5.65 -9.74 -1.76
N TYR A 50 6.01 -8.89 -2.69
CA TYR A 50 6.00 -7.45 -2.46
C TYR A 50 5.62 -6.68 -3.71
N PHE A 51 5.14 -5.45 -3.52
CA PHE A 51 4.78 -4.50 -4.57
C PHE A 51 5.06 -3.06 -4.12
N GLY A 52 4.99 -2.12 -5.06
CA GLY A 52 5.37 -0.73 -4.85
C GLY A 52 6.75 -0.40 -5.42
N TYR A 53 7.10 0.88 -5.50
CA TYR A 53 8.35 1.33 -6.14
C TYR A 53 8.57 0.70 -7.53
N GLU A 54 7.67 0.99 -8.46
CA GLU A 54 7.69 0.47 -9.84
C GLU A 54 7.53 -1.05 -9.97
N THR A 55 7.33 -1.75 -8.86
CA THR A 55 7.07 -3.19 -8.86
C THR A 55 5.57 -3.44 -8.73
N ALA A 56 4.93 -3.92 -9.77
CA ALA A 56 3.58 -4.49 -9.70
C ALA A 56 3.69 -5.98 -9.29
N CYS A 57 2.64 -6.50 -8.65
CA CYS A 57 2.56 -7.91 -8.31
C CYS A 57 1.22 -8.48 -8.76
N VAL A 58 1.21 -9.67 -9.36
CA VAL A 58 -0.01 -10.42 -9.63
C VAL A 58 0.02 -11.70 -8.79
N LYS A 59 -1.03 -11.92 -8.01
CA LYS A 59 -1.24 -13.15 -7.24
C LYS A 59 -2.52 -13.84 -7.71
N GLU A 60 -2.45 -15.13 -7.86
CA GLU A 60 -3.63 -15.94 -8.15
C GLU A 60 -4.16 -16.56 -6.86
N VAL A 61 -5.42 -16.27 -6.54
CA VAL A 61 -6.12 -16.81 -5.36
C VAL A 61 -7.41 -17.45 -5.82
N LYS A 62 -7.55 -18.74 -5.63
CA LYS A 62 -8.74 -19.52 -6.03
C LYS A 62 -9.15 -19.31 -7.50
N GLY A 63 -8.18 -19.22 -8.39
CA GLY A 63 -8.40 -19.02 -9.83
C GLY A 63 -8.66 -17.57 -10.25
N ILE A 64 -8.62 -16.61 -9.33
CA ILE A 64 -8.77 -15.19 -9.60
C ILE A 64 -7.39 -14.53 -9.54
N LYS A 65 -6.98 -13.87 -10.62
CA LYS A 65 -5.75 -13.10 -10.66
C LYS A 65 -5.99 -11.70 -10.12
N ILE A 66 -5.31 -11.35 -9.05
CA ILE A 66 -5.39 -10.05 -8.41
C ILE A 66 -4.09 -9.29 -8.65
N GLY A 67 -4.19 -8.13 -9.28
CA GLY A 67 -3.07 -7.21 -9.48
C GLY A 67 -2.95 -6.24 -8.31
N PHE A 68 -1.72 -5.99 -7.85
CA PHE A 68 -1.41 -5.09 -6.75
C PHE A 68 -0.45 -4.00 -7.21
N LEU A 69 -0.81 -2.76 -6.92
CA LEU A 69 0.01 -1.57 -7.14
C LEU A 69 0.19 -0.83 -5.81
N GLY A 70 1.37 -0.25 -5.61
CA GLY A 70 1.65 0.53 -4.41
C GLY A 70 2.31 1.87 -4.73
N TYR A 71 1.77 2.95 -4.17
CA TYR A 71 2.28 4.31 -4.39
C TYR A 71 2.45 5.06 -3.08
N ARG A 72 3.55 5.81 -3.01
CA ARG A 72 3.72 6.84 -2.00
C ARG A 72 3.20 8.15 -2.56
N SER A 73 2.15 8.70 -1.98
CA SER A 73 1.56 9.99 -2.39
C SER A 73 1.60 10.99 -1.24
N MET A 74 2.78 11.53 -1.01
CA MET A 74 2.99 12.61 -0.05
C MET A 74 2.91 13.94 -0.80
N SER A 75 2.13 14.88 -0.28
CA SER A 75 2.05 16.26 -0.81
C SER A 75 1.73 16.33 -2.32
N LEU A 76 0.60 15.77 -2.73
CA LEU A 76 0.09 15.81 -4.13
C LEU A 76 0.96 15.07 -5.16
N SER A 77 2.00 14.35 -4.75
CA SER A 77 3.00 13.80 -5.69
C SER A 77 2.41 12.85 -6.74
N MET A 78 1.34 12.12 -6.41
CA MET A 78 0.64 11.21 -7.35
C MET A 78 -0.68 11.80 -7.87
N ASN A 79 -1.15 12.90 -7.32
CA ASN A 79 -2.42 13.54 -7.73
C ASN A 79 -2.22 14.65 -8.77
N ASN A 80 -1.07 14.71 -9.44
CA ASN A 80 -0.82 15.54 -10.60
C ASN A 80 -1.01 14.75 -11.90
N GLU A 81 -0.92 15.41 -13.04
CA GLU A 81 -1.13 14.80 -14.35
C GLU A 81 -0.21 13.60 -14.61
N GLN A 82 1.07 13.73 -14.30
CA GLN A 82 2.06 12.66 -14.48
C GLN A 82 1.79 11.46 -13.57
N GLY A 83 1.49 11.71 -12.30
CA GLY A 83 1.16 10.66 -11.33
C GLY A 83 -0.12 9.91 -11.71
N ARG A 84 -1.15 10.64 -12.10
CA ARG A 84 -2.42 10.07 -12.61
C ARG A 84 -2.19 9.23 -13.86
N ALA A 85 -1.38 9.70 -14.81
CA ALA A 85 -1.03 8.92 -16.00
C ALA A 85 -0.28 7.63 -15.64
N THR A 86 0.66 7.69 -14.68
CA THR A 86 1.39 6.52 -14.18
C THR A 86 0.44 5.47 -13.60
N ILE A 87 -0.49 5.88 -12.73
CA ILE A 87 -1.48 5.00 -12.12
C ILE A 87 -2.35 4.33 -13.19
N LYS A 88 -2.91 5.14 -14.09
CA LYS A 88 -3.78 4.62 -15.15
C LYS A 88 -3.07 3.62 -16.03
N ASN A 89 -1.87 3.93 -16.51
CA ASN A 89 -1.10 3.04 -17.38
C ASN A 89 -0.77 1.72 -16.68
N ALA A 90 -0.43 1.75 -15.38
CA ALA A 90 -0.15 0.54 -14.61
C ALA A 90 -1.40 -0.34 -14.41
N ILE A 91 -2.56 0.27 -14.18
CA ILE A 91 -3.85 -0.43 -14.11
C ILE A 91 -4.18 -1.08 -15.47
N ASP A 92 -4.03 -0.33 -16.55
CA ASP A 92 -4.27 -0.83 -17.91
C ASP A 92 -3.33 -2.00 -18.24
N ASP A 93 -2.06 -1.91 -17.87
CA ASP A 93 -1.08 -2.99 -18.07
C ASP A 93 -1.45 -4.26 -17.30
N LEU A 94 -1.80 -4.14 -16.02
CA LEU A 94 -2.23 -5.28 -15.21
C LEU A 94 -3.45 -5.99 -15.81
N LYS A 95 -4.43 -5.23 -16.31
CA LYS A 95 -5.64 -5.79 -16.91
C LYS A 95 -5.37 -6.41 -18.28
N ASN A 96 -4.76 -5.64 -19.18
CA ASN A 96 -4.70 -5.99 -20.59
C ASN A 96 -3.55 -6.92 -20.94
N ASN A 97 -2.41 -6.80 -20.25
CA ASN A 97 -1.20 -7.55 -20.55
C ASN A 97 -0.92 -8.69 -19.56
N GLN A 98 -1.29 -8.50 -18.29
CA GLN A 98 -1.01 -9.49 -17.22
C GLN A 98 -2.25 -10.32 -16.85
N GLY A 99 -3.44 -9.94 -17.37
CA GLY A 99 -4.68 -10.70 -17.22
C GLY A 99 -5.26 -10.65 -15.80
N ALA A 100 -5.02 -9.56 -15.06
CA ALA A 100 -5.61 -9.38 -13.74
C ALA A 100 -7.13 -9.23 -13.84
N ASN A 101 -7.85 -10.00 -13.03
CA ASN A 101 -9.31 -9.96 -12.94
C ASN A 101 -9.80 -8.87 -11.97
N ALA A 102 -8.99 -8.57 -10.95
CA ALA A 102 -9.25 -7.50 -10.00
C ALA A 102 -7.95 -6.74 -9.70
N ILE A 103 -8.06 -5.47 -9.35
CA ILE A 103 -6.91 -4.61 -9.06
C ILE A 103 -7.09 -3.92 -7.71
N VAL A 104 -6.09 -4.08 -6.86
CA VAL A 104 -5.95 -3.40 -5.58
C VAL A 104 -4.84 -2.38 -5.68
N VAL A 105 -5.13 -1.13 -5.33
CA VAL A 105 -4.14 -0.06 -5.26
C VAL A 105 -3.97 0.39 -3.83
N PHE A 106 -2.74 0.30 -3.32
CA PHE A 106 -2.39 0.66 -1.97
C PHE A 106 -1.59 1.97 -1.94
N TYR A 107 -2.06 2.92 -1.15
CA TYR A 107 -1.42 4.22 -1.00
C TYR A 107 -0.80 4.40 0.39
N HIS A 108 0.37 4.99 0.41
CA HIS A 108 0.97 5.57 1.60
C HIS A 108 0.85 7.09 1.49
N TRP A 109 -0.14 7.70 2.17
CA TRP A 109 -0.62 9.05 1.90
C TRP A 109 -1.20 9.76 3.13
N GLY A 110 -1.67 10.99 2.93
CA GLY A 110 -2.38 11.76 3.95
C GLY A 110 -1.44 12.43 4.95
N ILE A 111 -1.96 12.72 6.11
CA ILE A 111 -1.27 13.43 7.20
C ILE A 111 -1.36 12.61 8.48
N GLU A 112 -0.24 12.48 9.18
CA GLU A 112 -0.17 11.74 10.44
C GLU A 112 -1.17 12.30 11.47
N ARG A 113 -1.88 11.38 12.15
CA ARG A 113 -2.86 11.66 13.21
C ARG A 113 -4.12 12.39 12.76
N GLU A 114 -4.33 12.58 11.48
CA GLU A 114 -5.59 13.09 10.93
C GLU A 114 -6.59 11.95 10.75
N TYR A 115 -7.71 11.99 11.49
CA TYR A 115 -8.75 10.95 11.47
C TYR A 115 -9.66 11.00 10.24
N TYR A 116 -9.60 12.09 9.47
CA TYR A 116 -10.40 12.26 8.27
C TYR A 116 -9.51 12.39 7.04
N ALA A 117 -9.84 11.62 6.00
CA ALA A 117 -9.16 11.73 4.72
C ALA A 117 -9.29 13.16 4.17
N ASN A 118 -8.18 13.75 3.72
CA ASN A 118 -8.17 15.06 3.11
C ASN A 118 -8.66 15.04 1.65
N SER A 119 -8.75 16.20 1.01
CA SER A 119 -9.22 16.33 -0.37
C SER A 119 -8.32 15.58 -1.36
N ASP A 120 -7.00 15.65 -1.17
CA ASP A 120 -6.03 14.96 -2.04
C ASP A 120 -6.21 13.43 -2.04
N GLN A 121 -6.37 12.84 -0.85
CA GLN A 121 -6.68 11.42 -0.71
C GLN A 121 -7.98 11.06 -1.42
N ARG A 122 -9.05 11.84 -1.23
CA ARG A 122 -10.36 11.58 -1.82
C ARG A 122 -10.36 11.68 -3.34
N GLU A 123 -9.73 12.72 -3.89
CA GLU A 123 -9.64 12.92 -5.33
C GLU A 123 -8.80 11.83 -6.00
N LEU A 124 -7.65 11.49 -5.41
CA LEU A 124 -6.77 10.46 -5.94
C LEU A 124 -7.42 9.07 -5.88
N ALA A 125 -8.10 8.75 -4.77
CA ALA A 125 -8.83 7.49 -4.65
C ALA A 125 -9.92 7.33 -5.71
N LYS A 126 -10.75 8.35 -5.89
CA LYS A 126 -11.83 8.35 -6.90
C LYS A 126 -11.27 8.23 -8.31
N PHE A 127 -10.24 9.00 -8.64
CA PHE A 127 -9.54 8.86 -9.92
C PHE A 127 -9.02 7.43 -10.13
N THR A 128 -8.47 6.80 -9.10
CA THR A 128 -7.93 5.43 -9.18
C THR A 128 -9.04 4.42 -9.45
N ILE A 129 -10.18 4.54 -8.79
CA ILE A 129 -11.38 3.71 -9.07
C ILE A 129 -11.87 3.95 -10.50
N ASP A 130 -12.00 5.22 -10.93
CA ASP A 130 -12.44 5.57 -12.29
C ASP A 130 -11.46 5.07 -13.36
N SER A 131 -10.18 4.95 -13.02
CA SER A 131 -9.14 4.35 -13.88
C SER A 131 -9.22 2.81 -13.94
N GLY A 132 -10.07 2.19 -13.09
CA GLY A 132 -10.37 0.78 -13.17
C GLY A 132 -9.85 -0.06 -12.00
N ALA A 133 -9.42 0.51 -10.90
CA ALA A 133 -9.16 -0.24 -9.67
C ALA A 133 -10.46 -0.76 -9.05
N ASP A 134 -10.39 -1.91 -8.39
CA ASP A 134 -11.52 -2.54 -7.73
C ASP A 134 -11.55 -2.25 -6.22
N LEU A 135 -10.38 -1.94 -5.65
CA LEU A 135 -10.23 -1.57 -4.25
C LEU A 135 -9.07 -0.57 -4.13
N VAL A 136 -9.29 0.47 -3.35
CA VAL A 136 -8.24 1.39 -2.92
C VAL A 136 -8.07 1.27 -1.41
N MET A 137 -6.84 1.09 -0.95
CA MET A 137 -6.50 1.00 0.46
C MET A 137 -5.38 1.97 0.80
N GLY A 138 -5.32 2.43 2.03
CA GLY A 138 -4.32 3.39 2.45
C GLY A 138 -3.71 3.14 3.83
N SER A 139 -2.56 3.78 4.02
CA SER A 139 -1.81 3.84 5.29
C SER A 139 -1.06 5.17 5.39
N HIS A 140 -0.27 5.37 6.41
CA HIS A 140 0.53 6.52 6.79
C HIS A 140 -0.11 7.41 7.88
N PRO A 141 -1.42 7.69 7.93
CA PRO A 141 -1.96 8.54 8.99
C PRO A 141 -1.71 8.00 10.40
N HIS A 142 -1.34 6.73 10.55
CA HIS A 142 -1.13 6.04 11.83
C HIS A 142 -2.38 5.99 12.73
N VAL A 143 -3.52 6.31 12.16
CA VAL A 143 -4.86 6.19 12.75
C VAL A 143 -5.79 5.58 11.71
N VAL A 144 -6.86 4.94 12.14
CA VAL A 144 -7.89 4.46 11.22
C VAL A 144 -8.66 5.65 10.64
N GLN A 145 -8.76 5.70 9.31
CA GLN A 145 -9.66 6.63 8.61
C GLN A 145 -10.84 5.84 8.02
N GLY A 146 -11.89 6.57 7.66
CA GLY A 146 -13.15 5.98 7.20
C GLY A 146 -13.05 5.15 5.92
N VAL A 147 -14.12 4.41 5.66
CA VAL A 147 -14.35 3.67 4.41
C VAL A 147 -15.42 4.43 3.61
N GLU A 148 -15.23 4.56 2.30
CA GLU A 148 -16.18 5.17 1.37
C GLU A 148 -16.52 4.18 0.27
N GLU A 149 -17.80 4.06 -0.08
CA GLU A 149 -18.23 3.40 -1.31
C GLU A 149 -18.30 4.43 -2.44
N TYR A 150 -17.61 4.17 -3.54
CA TYR A 150 -17.61 5.02 -4.71
C TYR A 150 -17.71 4.15 -5.99
N ASN A 151 -18.72 4.44 -6.81
CA ASN A 151 -19.02 3.68 -8.04
C ASN A 151 -19.10 2.15 -7.81
N GLY A 152 -19.69 1.72 -6.68
CA GLY A 152 -19.81 0.32 -6.30
C GLY A 152 -18.50 -0.36 -5.89
N LYS A 153 -17.45 0.41 -5.64
CA LYS A 153 -16.13 -0.05 -5.17
C LYS A 153 -15.82 0.57 -3.81
N GLN A 154 -14.92 -0.07 -3.07
CA GLN A 154 -14.56 0.39 -1.73
C GLN A 154 -13.23 1.16 -1.74
N ILE A 155 -13.20 2.23 -0.95
CA ILE A 155 -12.02 3.02 -0.63
C ILE A 155 -11.83 2.98 0.88
N VAL A 156 -10.74 2.38 1.33
CA VAL A 156 -10.33 2.33 2.74
C VAL A 156 -9.19 3.33 2.92
N TYR A 157 -9.47 4.48 3.50
CA TYR A 157 -8.51 5.59 3.51
C TYR A 157 -7.28 5.36 4.39
N SER A 158 -7.41 4.69 5.53
CA SER A 158 -6.27 4.24 6.33
C SER A 158 -6.65 3.08 7.24
N LEU A 159 -5.81 2.05 7.24
CA LEU A 159 -5.96 0.87 8.10
C LEU A 159 -5.43 1.10 9.52
N GLY A 160 -4.78 2.24 9.81
CA GLY A 160 -4.04 2.43 11.05
C GLY A 160 -2.72 1.65 11.07
N ASN A 161 -2.24 1.33 12.27
CA ASN A 161 -1.01 0.59 12.48
C ASN A 161 -1.30 -0.90 12.68
N PHE A 162 -0.81 -1.77 11.80
CA PHE A 162 -0.92 -3.21 12.00
C PHE A 162 0.06 -3.70 13.08
N CYS A 163 1.32 -3.27 13.00
CA CYS A 163 2.35 -3.59 13.96
C CYS A 163 3.35 -2.43 14.01
N PHE A 164 3.39 -1.71 15.13
CA PHE A 164 4.26 -0.55 15.29
C PHE A 164 5.13 -0.73 16.55
N GLY A 165 6.27 -1.40 16.36
CA GLY A 165 7.22 -1.67 17.45
C GLY A 165 7.92 -0.39 17.94
N GLY A 166 8.30 -0.37 19.21
CA GLY A 166 9.07 0.73 19.79
C GLY A 166 8.24 1.92 20.29
N ASN A 167 6.98 2.02 19.94
CA ASN A 167 6.09 3.03 20.51
C ASN A 167 5.39 2.49 21.76
N ARG A 168 5.88 2.88 22.93
CA ARG A 168 5.39 2.37 24.24
C ARG A 168 4.06 3.00 24.68
N ASN A 169 3.68 4.12 24.10
CA ASN A 169 2.48 4.85 24.47
C ASN A 169 1.91 5.59 23.24
N PRO A 170 1.39 4.86 22.25
CA PRO A 170 0.77 5.49 21.10
C PRO A 170 -0.47 6.28 21.51
N SER A 171 -0.73 7.38 20.84
CA SER A 171 -1.94 8.18 21.05
C SER A 171 -3.21 7.47 20.55
N ASP A 172 -3.03 6.50 19.66
CA ASP A 172 -4.09 5.67 19.10
C ASP A 172 -3.55 4.25 18.90
N THR A 173 -4.33 3.27 19.32
CA THR A 173 -4.01 1.84 19.21
C THR A 173 -4.93 1.10 18.25
N ASP A 174 -5.88 1.82 17.63
CA ASP A 174 -6.84 1.20 16.74
C ASP A 174 -6.20 0.83 15.40
N SER A 175 -6.60 -0.32 14.90
CA SER A 175 -6.19 -0.82 13.59
C SER A 175 -7.36 -1.53 12.92
N MET A 176 -7.37 -1.56 11.61
CA MET A 176 -8.44 -2.17 10.82
C MET A 176 -7.89 -3.34 10.01
N ILE A 177 -8.59 -4.46 10.07
CA ILE A 177 -8.48 -5.54 9.07
C ILE A 177 -9.70 -5.43 8.17
N TYR A 178 -9.48 -5.24 6.88
CA TYR A 178 -10.52 -5.17 5.87
C TYR A 178 -10.59 -6.52 5.14
N SER A 179 -11.78 -7.13 5.11
CA SER A 179 -12.02 -8.45 4.51
C SER A 179 -13.25 -8.45 3.60
#